data_9717ca0f6b5ab046b2706c384238b477
#
_entry.id   9717ca0f6b5ab046b2706c384238b477
#
_cell.length_a   1.000
_cell.length_b   1.000
_cell.length_c   1.000
_cell.angle_alpha   90.00
_cell.angle_beta   90.00
_cell.angle_gamma   90.00
#
_symmetry.space_group_name_H-M   'P 1'
#
loop_
_entity.id
_entity.type
_entity.pdbx_description
1 polymer ?
#
loop_
_entity_poly.entity_id
_entity_poly.type
_entity_poly.pdbx_seq_one_letter_code
_entity_poly.pdbx_strand_id
1 'polypeptide(L)'
;TKEVIGEDGTKTKHRSVEDLTRSWDYEVSQVIAGEIPKAHYFDKFAFEDQIESCLKILYIKVYGDDEDVSSQFDISQNGNLVRAELKNPKDAEFYKKSVYKLKIKVKMNIPENASKEQLDQLRKIWKEHGHYKETENTITENNSAKTIINDKIGMTNEVRVDIELPKENGDTPGLLIRKETKQYEYQAKDEITYKVTVKNQNEKAKTAYFTIQDTSFASVMDMKLQDIKVRGLDKEDYIL
;
A
#
# COMPACT_ATOMS: atom_id res chain seq x y z
N THR A 1 12.34 -4.82 -3.67
CA THR A 1 11.10 -4.12 -4.06
C THR A 1 10.22 -3.90 -2.85
N LYS A 2 9.29 -2.92 -2.94
CA LYS A 2 8.24 -2.69 -1.95
C LYS A 2 6.87 -2.64 -2.61
N GLU A 3 5.87 -3.23 -1.96
CA GLU A 3 4.47 -3.27 -2.41
C GLU A 3 3.52 -3.03 -1.23
N VAL A 4 2.31 -2.57 -1.55
CA VAL A 4 1.18 -2.48 -0.62
C VAL A 4 0.23 -3.63 -0.90
N ILE A 5 -0.16 -4.36 0.14
CA ILE A 5 -1.11 -5.48 0.03
C ILE A 5 -2.39 -5.09 0.75
N GLY A 6 -3.50 -5.12 0.05
CA GLY A 6 -4.81 -4.90 0.66
C GLY A 6 -5.39 -6.13 1.33
N GLU A 7 -6.53 -5.95 1.99
CA GLU A 7 -7.27 -7.05 2.61
C GLU A 7 -7.72 -8.12 1.59
N ASP A 8 -7.84 -7.75 0.32
CA ASP A 8 -8.13 -8.65 -0.80
C ASP A 8 -6.91 -9.43 -1.32
N GLY A 9 -5.75 -9.24 -0.70
CA GLY A 9 -4.48 -9.86 -1.10
C GLY A 9 -3.84 -9.25 -2.35
N THR A 10 -4.45 -8.24 -2.97
CA THR A 10 -3.92 -7.60 -4.17
C THR A 10 -2.69 -6.76 -3.83
N LYS A 11 -1.58 -6.98 -4.57
CA LYS A 11 -0.33 -6.24 -4.45
C LYS A 11 -0.29 -5.08 -5.43
N THR A 12 0.05 -3.89 -4.95
CA THR A 12 0.13 -2.66 -5.76
C THR A 12 1.28 -1.77 -5.28
N LYS A 13 1.71 -0.83 -6.12
CA LYS A 13 2.60 0.27 -5.70
C LYS A 13 1.83 1.53 -5.29
N HIS A 14 0.58 1.62 -5.69
CA HIS A 14 -0.32 2.68 -5.29
C HIS A 14 -1.67 2.10 -4.89
N ARG A 15 -2.15 2.43 -3.71
CA ARG A 15 -3.43 1.95 -3.18
C ARG A 15 -4.25 3.08 -2.58
N SER A 16 -5.55 3.07 -2.84
CA SER A 16 -6.53 3.87 -2.10
C SER A 16 -7.19 3.02 -1.01
N VAL A 17 -7.31 3.59 0.18
CA VAL A 17 -7.98 3.00 1.34
C VAL A 17 -9.24 3.80 1.64
N GLU A 18 -10.37 3.11 1.63
CA GLU A 18 -11.71 3.74 1.70
C GLU A 18 -12.16 4.16 3.08
N ASP A 19 -11.45 3.72 4.09
CA ASP A 19 -11.94 3.80 5.46
C ASP A 19 -10.74 3.89 6.40
N LEU A 20 -10.77 4.85 7.29
CA LEU A 20 -9.75 5.07 8.31
C LEU A 20 -9.52 3.85 9.23
N THR A 21 -10.49 2.93 9.30
CA THR A 21 -10.40 1.72 10.13
C THR A 21 -9.73 0.55 9.42
N ARG A 22 -9.61 0.62 8.09
CA ARG A 22 -8.99 -0.43 7.29
C ARG A 22 -7.50 -0.55 7.57
N SER A 23 -7.01 -1.76 7.43
CA SER A 23 -5.59 -2.07 7.52
C SER A 23 -5.05 -2.53 6.16
N TRP A 24 -3.73 -2.39 6.00
CA TRP A 24 -3.00 -2.93 4.85
C TRP A 24 -1.63 -3.42 5.28
N ASP A 25 -0.99 -4.21 4.43
CA ASP A 25 0.37 -4.63 4.67
C ASP A 25 1.33 -3.87 3.74
N TYR A 26 2.46 -3.43 4.25
CA TYR A 26 3.66 -3.15 3.46
C TYR A 26 4.48 -4.44 3.36
N GLU A 27 4.87 -4.81 2.15
CA GLU A 27 5.74 -5.95 1.90
C GLU A 27 7.02 -5.48 1.22
N VAL A 28 8.14 -5.70 1.88
CA VAL A 28 9.49 -5.43 1.33
C VAL A 28 10.12 -6.76 0.95
N SER A 29 10.46 -6.94 -0.32
CA SER A 29 11.03 -8.18 -0.83
C SER A 29 12.49 -8.01 -1.23
N GLN A 30 13.33 -8.95 -0.84
CA GLN A 30 14.73 -9.09 -1.23
C GLN A 30 14.97 -10.48 -1.80
N VAL A 31 15.42 -10.52 -3.04
CA VAL A 31 15.89 -11.77 -3.67
C VAL A 31 17.29 -12.07 -3.17
N ILE A 32 17.51 -13.31 -2.77
CA ILE A 32 18.81 -13.88 -2.43
C ILE A 32 19.17 -14.85 -3.56
N ALA A 33 20.36 -14.74 -4.12
CA ALA A 33 20.81 -15.74 -5.08
C ALA A 33 20.90 -17.09 -4.36
N GLY A 34 20.18 -18.10 -4.85
CA GLY A 34 20.18 -19.44 -4.26
C GLY A 34 21.56 -20.10 -4.32
N GLU A 35 21.81 -21.01 -3.38
CA GLU A 35 23.03 -21.86 -3.33
C GLU A 35 24.36 -21.08 -3.41
N ILE A 36 24.45 -19.99 -2.68
CA ILE A 36 25.70 -19.22 -2.56
C ILE A 36 26.76 -20.09 -1.84
N PRO A 37 27.98 -20.19 -2.37
CA PRO A 37 29.08 -20.86 -1.66
C PRO A 37 29.29 -20.28 -0.27
N LYS A 38 29.56 -21.10 0.74
CA LYS A 38 29.73 -20.70 2.14
C LYS A 38 30.72 -19.54 2.34
N ALA A 39 31.76 -19.47 1.49
CA ALA A 39 32.73 -18.38 1.51
C ALA A 39 32.14 -17.00 1.17
N HIS A 40 30.94 -16.95 0.56
CA HIS A 40 30.21 -15.74 0.18
C HIS A 40 29.00 -15.46 1.05
N TYR A 41 28.80 -16.16 2.16
CA TYR A 41 27.73 -15.88 3.11
C TYR A 41 27.90 -14.48 3.68
N PHE A 42 26.79 -13.80 3.86
CA PHE A 42 26.76 -12.43 4.37
C PHE A 42 27.34 -12.37 5.81
N ASP A 43 27.87 -11.23 6.17
CA ASP A 43 28.19 -10.89 7.56
C ASP A 43 26.99 -10.24 8.25
N LYS A 44 26.11 -9.66 7.45
CA LYS A 44 24.89 -8.99 7.92
C LYS A 44 23.81 -9.01 6.86
N PHE A 45 22.57 -9.25 7.30
CA PHE A 45 21.38 -9.06 6.48
C PHE A 45 20.27 -8.45 7.35
N ALA A 46 19.70 -7.33 6.91
CA ALA A 46 18.58 -6.71 7.61
C ALA A 46 17.65 -5.98 6.66
N PHE A 47 16.39 -5.90 7.07
CA PHE A 47 15.41 -4.95 6.57
C PHE A 47 15.28 -3.78 7.54
N GLU A 48 15.03 -2.58 7.01
CA GLU A 48 14.71 -1.39 7.79
C GLU A 48 13.64 -0.58 7.08
N ASP A 49 12.58 -0.21 7.78
CA ASP A 49 11.45 0.52 7.25
C ASP A 49 11.00 1.58 8.25
N GLN A 50 10.95 2.84 7.84
CA GLN A 50 10.41 3.94 8.63
C GLN A 50 8.95 4.12 8.26
N ILE A 51 8.07 3.68 9.15
CA ILE A 51 6.62 3.84 9.00
C ILE A 51 6.22 5.26 9.44
N GLU A 52 5.30 5.87 8.72
CA GLU A 52 4.83 7.21 9.03
C GLU A 52 4.13 7.30 10.39
N SER A 53 4.27 8.45 11.07
CA SER A 53 3.79 8.63 12.45
C SER A 53 2.27 8.61 12.58
N CYS A 54 1.54 8.90 11.50
CA CYS A 54 0.08 8.79 11.45
C CYS A 54 -0.42 7.35 11.41
N LEU A 55 0.47 6.37 11.26
CA LEU A 55 0.14 4.95 11.20
C LEU A 55 0.48 4.22 12.51
N LYS A 56 -0.34 3.25 12.84
CA LYS A 56 -0.12 2.28 13.92
C LYS A 56 0.29 0.94 13.34
N ILE A 57 1.41 0.41 13.79
CA ILE A 57 1.89 -0.92 13.42
C ILE A 57 1.10 -1.96 14.22
N LEU A 58 0.53 -2.96 13.54
CA LEU A 58 -0.26 -4.04 14.13
C LEU A 58 0.55 -5.32 14.30
N TYR A 59 1.36 -5.68 13.30
CA TYR A 59 2.33 -6.77 13.40
C TYR A 59 3.51 -6.57 12.45
N ILE A 60 4.59 -7.28 12.73
CA ILE A 60 5.79 -7.36 11.91
C ILE A 60 6.16 -8.82 11.77
N LYS A 61 6.34 -9.30 10.54
CA LYS A 61 6.72 -10.67 10.25
C LYS A 61 7.74 -10.74 9.13
N VAL A 62 8.58 -11.78 9.15
CA VAL A 62 9.50 -12.10 8.06
C VAL A 62 9.14 -13.45 7.47
N TYR A 63 9.09 -13.51 6.15
CA TYR A 63 8.83 -14.72 5.39
C TYR A 63 10.04 -15.05 4.50
N GLY A 64 10.34 -16.35 4.34
CA GLY A 64 11.26 -16.88 3.35
C GLY A 64 10.51 -17.83 2.44
N ASP A 65 10.40 -17.54 1.13
CA ASP A 65 9.60 -18.28 0.17
C ASP A 65 8.18 -18.63 0.69
N ASP A 66 7.51 -17.63 1.30
CA ASP A 66 6.18 -17.69 1.89
C ASP A 66 6.05 -18.47 3.23
N GLU A 67 7.11 -19.04 3.77
CA GLU A 67 7.13 -19.60 5.13
C GLU A 67 7.46 -18.53 6.17
N ASP A 68 6.78 -18.52 7.32
CA ASP A 68 7.08 -17.61 8.43
C ASP A 68 8.43 -18.00 9.08
N VAL A 69 9.44 -17.18 8.89
CA VAL A 69 10.78 -17.33 9.42
C VAL A 69 11.15 -16.24 10.42
N SER A 70 10.15 -15.56 10.98
CA SER A 70 10.35 -14.45 11.93
C SER A 70 11.26 -14.82 13.10
N SER A 71 11.24 -16.07 13.53
CA SER A 71 12.10 -16.57 14.63
C SER A 71 13.59 -16.52 14.31
N GLN A 72 13.98 -16.48 13.05
CA GLN A 72 15.37 -16.36 12.60
C GLN A 72 15.89 -14.91 12.66
N PHE A 73 15.02 -13.94 12.91
CA PHE A 73 15.33 -12.53 12.92
C PHE A 73 15.18 -11.91 14.30
N ASP A 74 16.04 -10.96 14.63
CA ASP A 74 15.84 -10.01 15.71
C ASP A 74 14.98 -8.87 15.16
N ILE A 75 13.69 -8.91 15.51
CA ILE A 75 12.72 -7.90 15.08
C ILE A 75 12.60 -6.87 16.19
N SER A 76 12.85 -5.61 15.85
CA SER A 76 12.75 -4.48 16.76
C SER A 76 11.90 -3.36 16.17
N GLN A 77 11.24 -2.65 17.06
CA GLN A 77 10.48 -1.45 16.75
C GLN A 77 10.90 -0.34 17.73
N ASN A 78 11.40 0.76 17.18
CA ASN A 78 11.72 1.96 17.94
C ASN A 78 10.88 3.13 17.41
N GLY A 79 9.82 3.48 18.14
CA GLY A 79 8.76 4.34 17.59
C GLY A 79 8.17 3.68 16.35
N ASN A 80 8.28 4.34 15.20
CA ASN A 80 7.80 3.81 13.92
C ASN A 80 8.93 3.28 13.03
N LEU A 81 10.18 3.25 13.50
CA LEU A 81 11.27 2.57 12.80
C LEU A 81 11.21 1.07 13.10
N VAL A 82 10.97 0.28 12.05
CA VAL A 82 11.00 -1.18 12.09
C VAL A 82 12.32 -1.68 11.56
N ARG A 83 12.93 -2.62 12.27
CA ARG A 83 14.13 -3.31 11.83
C ARG A 83 13.99 -4.81 12.08
N ALA A 84 14.34 -5.59 11.08
CA ALA A 84 14.45 -7.05 11.17
C ALA A 84 15.85 -7.48 10.73
N GLU A 85 16.70 -7.90 11.66
CA GLU A 85 18.08 -8.30 11.42
C GLU A 85 18.23 -9.82 11.59
N LEU A 86 18.83 -10.49 10.61
CA LEU A 86 19.08 -11.92 10.65
C LEU A 86 20.05 -12.27 11.79
N LYS A 87 19.64 -13.15 12.71
CA LYS A 87 20.42 -13.55 13.89
C LYS A 87 21.74 -14.23 13.55
N ASN A 88 21.70 -15.12 12.55
CA ASN A 88 22.88 -15.87 12.12
C ASN A 88 23.04 -15.83 10.60
N PRO A 89 23.72 -14.82 10.07
CA PRO A 89 23.96 -14.71 8.62
C PRO A 89 24.83 -15.81 8.03
N LYS A 90 25.48 -16.64 8.87
CA LYS A 90 26.31 -17.77 8.43
C LYS A 90 25.54 -19.09 8.41
N ASP A 91 24.25 -19.09 8.72
CA ASP A 91 23.41 -20.27 8.67
C ASP A 91 23.10 -20.65 7.22
N ALA A 92 23.42 -21.89 6.83
CA ALA A 92 23.16 -22.41 5.51
C ALA A 92 21.65 -22.46 5.17
N GLU A 93 20.78 -22.62 6.17
CA GLU A 93 19.32 -22.66 5.97
C GLU A 93 18.78 -21.36 5.39
N PHE A 94 19.40 -20.22 5.75
CA PHE A 94 19.04 -18.94 5.15
C PHE A 94 19.23 -18.95 3.62
N TYR A 95 20.27 -19.57 3.10
CA TYR A 95 20.58 -19.58 1.66
C TYR A 95 19.81 -20.62 0.86
N LYS A 96 18.96 -21.41 1.49
CA LYS A 96 18.02 -22.33 0.82
C LYS A 96 16.76 -21.63 0.32
N LYS A 97 16.48 -20.42 0.81
CA LYS A 97 15.35 -19.61 0.38
C LYS A 97 15.77 -18.63 -0.71
N SER A 98 14.88 -18.41 -1.68
CA SER A 98 15.16 -17.53 -2.83
C SER A 98 14.75 -16.09 -2.57
N VAL A 99 13.71 -15.88 -1.78
CA VAL A 99 13.14 -14.53 -1.51
C VAL A 99 12.82 -14.40 -0.04
N TYR A 100 13.31 -13.32 0.57
CA TYR A 100 12.89 -12.89 1.90
C TYR A 100 11.97 -11.70 1.81
N LYS A 101 10.93 -11.68 2.65
CA LYS A 101 9.90 -10.64 2.67
C LYS A 101 9.71 -10.14 4.11
N LEU A 102 9.91 -8.85 4.34
CA LEU A 102 9.44 -8.19 5.55
C LEU A 102 8.00 -7.73 5.31
N LYS A 103 7.07 -8.15 6.14
CA LYS A 103 5.67 -7.75 6.09
C LYS A 103 5.31 -6.98 7.35
N ILE A 104 4.80 -5.75 7.16
CA ILE A 104 4.39 -4.86 8.24
C ILE A 104 2.93 -4.50 8.03
N LYS A 105 2.05 -4.95 8.92
CA LYS A 105 0.64 -4.57 8.89
C LYS A 105 0.43 -3.28 9.64
N VAL A 106 -0.26 -2.35 9.01
CA VAL A 106 -0.53 -1.03 9.56
C VAL A 106 -2.00 -0.64 9.39
N LYS A 107 -2.43 0.31 10.19
CA LYS A 107 -3.70 1.06 10.04
C LYS A 107 -3.48 2.51 10.46
N MET A 108 -4.44 3.37 10.20
CA MET A 108 -4.41 4.72 10.75
C MET A 108 -4.35 4.70 12.28
N ASN A 109 -3.50 5.55 12.85
CA ASN A 109 -3.38 5.70 14.31
C ASN A 109 -4.45 6.68 14.82
N ILE A 110 -5.68 6.20 14.88
CA ILE A 110 -6.83 6.93 15.39
C ILE A 110 -7.46 6.16 16.55
N PRO A 111 -8.02 6.87 17.56
CA PRO A 111 -8.78 6.21 18.63
C PRO A 111 -9.98 5.44 18.06
N GLU A 112 -10.27 4.29 18.67
CA GLU A 112 -11.53 3.60 18.38
C GLU A 112 -12.68 4.51 18.84
N ASN A 113 -13.67 4.71 17.96
CA ASN A 113 -14.79 5.64 18.21
C ASN A 113 -14.37 7.11 18.37
N ALA A 114 -13.36 7.54 17.60
CA ALA A 114 -12.93 8.94 17.62
C ALA A 114 -14.12 9.89 17.37
N SER A 115 -14.30 10.87 18.25
CA SER A 115 -15.30 11.92 18.05
C SER A 115 -14.93 12.82 16.85
N LYS A 116 -15.91 13.60 16.38
CA LYS A 116 -15.66 14.56 15.31
C LYS A 116 -14.53 15.53 15.69
N GLU A 117 -14.55 16.05 16.91
CA GLU A 117 -13.55 16.98 17.41
C GLU A 117 -12.14 16.36 17.44
N GLN A 118 -12.04 15.07 17.80
CA GLN A 118 -10.77 14.33 17.75
C GLN A 118 -10.27 14.15 16.31
N LEU A 119 -11.15 13.83 15.37
CA LEU A 119 -10.79 13.72 13.95
C LEU A 119 -10.34 15.07 13.38
N ASP A 120 -11.02 16.17 13.76
CA ASP A 120 -10.65 17.52 13.31
C ASP A 120 -9.29 17.95 13.86
N GLN A 121 -8.96 17.55 15.09
CA GLN A 121 -7.62 17.76 15.66
C GLN A 121 -6.56 16.95 14.91
N LEU A 122 -6.84 15.67 14.61
CA LEU A 122 -5.93 14.83 13.84
C LEU A 122 -5.71 15.38 12.43
N ARG A 123 -6.76 15.87 11.74
CA ARG A 123 -6.62 16.52 10.43
C ARG A 123 -5.66 17.71 10.46
N LYS A 124 -5.72 18.54 11.51
CA LYS A 124 -4.77 19.65 11.69
C LYS A 124 -3.34 19.16 11.81
N ILE A 125 -3.11 18.14 12.63
CA ILE A 125 -1.79 17.52 12.81
C ILE A 125 -1.29 16.95 11.48
N TRP A 126 -2.12 16.20 10.74
CA TRP A 126 -1.74 15.63 9.45
C TRP A 126 -1.47 16.70 8.40
N LYS A 127 -2.20 17.82 8.43
CA LYS A 127 -1.95 18.98 7.57
C LYS A 127 -0.62 19.64 7.89
N GLU A 128 -0.31 19.86 9.15
CA GLU A 128 0.96 20.43 9.62
C GLU A 128 2.16 19.55 9.22
N HIS A 129 2.02 18.24 9.21
CA HIS A 129 3.03 17.30 8.77
C HIS A 129 3.05 17.03 7.26
N GLY A 130 2.19 17.67 6.49
CA GLY A 130 2.14 17.54 5.03
C GLY A 130 1.48 16.28 4.50
N HIS A 131 0.85 15.47 5.36
CA HIS A 131 0.17 14.23 4.97
C HIS A 131 -1.23 14.49 4.41
N TYR A 132 -1.92 15.52 4.88
CA TYR A 132 -3.31 15.81 4.50
C TYR A 132 -3.41 16.79 3.35
N LYS A 133 -4.08 16.38 2.27
CA LYS A 133 -4.43 17.21 1.12
C LYS A 133 -5.88 17.65 1.22
N GLU A 134 -6.09 18.91 1.60
CA GLU A 134 -7.42 19.48 1.84
C GLU A 134 -8.31 19.47 0.60
N THR A 135 -7.75 19.74 -0.58
CA THR A 135 -8.48 19.76 -1.85
C THR A 135 -9.03 18.38 -2.25
N GLU A 136 -8.37 17.33 -1.85
CA GLU A 136 -8.74 15.94 -2.15
C GLU A 136 -9.43 15.26 -0.98
N ASN A 137 -9.42 15.89 0.21
CA ASN A 137 -9.87 15.33 1.49
C ASN A 137 -9.24 13.95 1.77
N THR A 138 -7.96 13.81 1.44
CA THR A 138 -7.18 12.57 1.55
C THR A 138 -5.94 12.77 2.38
N ILE A 139 -5.52 11.70 3.06
CA ILE A 139 -4.17 11.56 3.61
C ILE A 139 -3.38 10.76 2.60
N THR A 140 -2.23 11.29 2.19
CA THR A 140 -1.31 10.60 1.28
C THR A 140 -0.06 10.19 2.05
N GLU A 141 0.25 8.89 2.00
CA GLU A 141 1.43 8.30 2.61
C GLU A 141 2.32 7.71 1.53
N ASN A 142 3.55 8.20 1.47
CA ASN A 142 4.59 7.63 0.63
C ASN A 142 5.59 6.89 1.52
N ASN A 143 5.96 5.68 1.13
CA ASN A 143 6.87 4.88 1.93
C ASN A 143 7.87 4.11 1.06
N SER A 144 9.14 4.12 1.48
CA SER A 144 10.22 3.28 0.95
C SER A 144 10.96 2.61 2.10
N ALA A 145 11.63 1.52 1.81
CA ALA A 145 12.38 0.76 2.81
C ALA A 145 13.82 0.52 2.37
N LYS A 146 14.63 0.03 3.30
CA LYS A 146 16.03 -0.33 3.06
C LYS A 146 16.23 -1.83 3.24
N THR A 147 17.11 -2.40 2.44
CA THR A 147 17.74 -3.69 2.69
C THR A 147 19.23 -3.45 2.95
N ILE A 148 19.77 -4.09 3.96
CA ILE A 148 21.15 -3.95 4.39
C ILE A 148 21.83 -5.29 4.24
N ILE A 149 22.81 -5.39 3.36
CA ILE A 149 23.61 -6.59 3.14
C ILE A 149 25.07 -6.22 3.36
N ASN A 150 25.66 -6.75 4.40
CA ASN A 150 26.98 -6.33 4.90
C ASN A 150 26.99 -4.81 5.14
N ASP A 151 27.85 -4.07 4.46
CA ASP A 151 27.96 -2.60 4.55
C ASP A 151 27.18 -1.87 3.46
N LYS A 152 26.45 -2.62 2.60
CA LYS A 152 25.71 -2.03 1.48
C LYS A 152 24.25 -1.81 1.84
N ILE A 153 23.75 -0.63 1.54
CA ILE A 153 22.34 -0.26 1.72
C ILE A 153 21.69 -0.17 0.34
N GLY A 154 20.66 -0.99 0.13
CA GLY A 154 19.78 -0.92 -1.03
C GLY A 154 18.47 -0.25 -0.65
N MET A 155 18.02 0.73 -1.43
CA MET A 155 16.69 1.34 -1.28
C MET A 155 15.68 0.60 -2.14
N THR A 156 14.45 0.45 -1.63
CA THR A 156 13.33 -0.02 -2.46
C THR A 156 12.77 1.12 -3.33
N ASN A 157 11.87 0.77 -4.23
CA ASN A 157 10.96 1.76 -4.80
C ASN A 157 10.06 2.35 -3.70
N GLU A 158 9.54 3.52 -3.96
CA GLU A 158 8.48 4.13 -3.17
C GLU A 158 7.13 3.46 -3.48
N VAL A 159 6.28 3.34 -2.48
CA VAL A 159 4.86 3.00 -2.60
C VAL A 159 4.01 4.13 -2.04
N ARG A 160 2.78 4.26 -2.54
CA ARG A 160 1.85 5.30 -2.11
C ARG A 160 0.55 4.70 -1.63
N VAL A 161 0.03 5.23 -0.52
CA VAL A 161 -1.31 4.93 -0.02
C VAL A 161 -2.07 6.24 0.14
N ASP A 162 -3.23 6.34 -0.50
CA ASP A 162 -4.18 7.44 -0.34
C ASP A 162 -5.35 6.97 0.53
N ILE A 163 -5.60 7.68 1.64
CA ILE A 163 -6.63 7.35 2.60
C ILE A 163 -7.67 8.46 2.58
N GLU A 164 -8.92 8.12 2.23
CA GLU A 164 -9.99 9.09 2.19
C GLU A 164 -10.54 9.35 3.59
N LEU A 165 -10.70 10.62 3.93
CA LEU A 165 -11.32 11.04 5.17
C LEU A 165 -12.83 11.18 5.02
N PRO A 166 -13.62 10.94 6.09
CA PRO A 166 -15.03 11.29 6.11
C PRO A 166 -15.20 12.78 5.83
N LYS A 167 -16.15 13.16 4.99
CA LYS A 167 -16.42 14.59 4.71
C LYS A 167 -17.09 15.27 5.89
N GLU A 168 -16.73 16.52 6.14
CA GLU A 168 -17.14 17.28 7.34
C GLU A 168 -18.62 17.65 7.39
N ASN A 169 -19.31 17.71 6.27
CA ASN A 169 -20.70 18.17 6.23
C ASN A 169 -21.60 17.11 5.59
N GLY A 170 -22.80 16.96 6.15
CA GLY A 170 -23.83 16.01 5.78
C GLY A 170 -24.33 16.00 4.32
N ASP A 171 -23.70 16.75 3.43
CA ASP A 171 -23.78 16.59 1.98
C ASP A 171 -22.76 15.54 1.54
N THR A 172 -22.99 14.29 1.94
CA THR A 172 -22.30 13.16 1.33
C THR A 172 -22.65 13.16 -0.15
N PRO A 173 -21.70 13.36 -1.07
CA PRO A 173 -21.98 13.02 -2.46
C PRO A 173 -22.38 11.56 -2.45
N GLY A 174 -23.54 11.25 -3.01
CA GLY A 174 -24.05 9.89 -2.98
C GLY A 174 -23.19 8.85 -3.66
N LEU A 175 -22.09 9.26 -4.30
CA LEU A 175 -21.19 8.39 -5.04
C LEU A 175 -19.74 8.73 -4.71
N LEU A 176 -18.99 7.72 -4.34
CA LEU A 176 -17.54 7.74 -4.26
C LEU A 176 -16.97 7.18 -5.57
N ILE A 177 -16.06 7.90 -6.19
CA ILE A 177 -15.37 7.46 -7.42
C ILE A 177 -13.89 7.34 -7.11
N ARG A 178 -13.28 6.21 -7.52
CA ARG A 178 -11.85 5.92 -7.37
C ARG A 178 -11.27 5.39 -8.63
N LYS A 179 -10.00 5.73 -8.84
CA LYS A 179 -9.19 5.20 -9.91
C LYS A 179 -7.90 4.64 -9.32
N GLU A 180 -7.65 3.38 -9.58
CA GLU A 180 -6.50 2.64 -9.08
C GLU A 180 -5.71 2.02 -10.23
N THR A 181 -4.41 1.82 -10.03
CA THR A 181 -3.54 1.11 -10.95
C THR A 181 -2.61 0.18 -10.18
N LYS A 182 -2.09 -0.86 -10.85
CA LYS A 182 -1.23 -1.86 -10.19
C LYS A 182 0.13 -1.32 -9.79
N GLN A 183 0.62 -0.27 -10.44
CA GLN A 183 1.93 0.30 -10.16
C GLN A 183 1.88 1.83 -10.29
N TYR A 184 2.82 2.49 -9.65
CA TYR A 184 2.91 3.95 -9.62
C TYR A 184 3.65 4.52 -10.83
N GLU A 185 4.64 3.77 -11.34
CA GLU A 185 5.45 4.16 -12.50
C GLU A 185 5.37 3.12 -13.60
N TYR A 186 5.35 3.57 -14.86
CA TYR A 186 5.28 2.74 -16.06
C TYR A 186 6.37 3.15 -17.02
N GLN A 187 6.89 2.18 -17.76
CA GLN A 187 7.80 2.43 -18.89
C GLN A 187 7.01 2.57 -20.18
N ALA A 188 7.63 3.17 -21.18
CA ALA A 188 7.02 3.24 -22.52
C ALA A 188 6.71 1.83 -23.04
N LYS A 189 5.50 1.62 -23.57
CA LYS A 189 4.93 0.35 -24.04
C LYS A 189 4.41 -0.60 -22.97
N ASP A 190 4.44 -0.25 -21.69
CA ASP A 190 3.78 -1.07 -20.68
C ASP A 190 2.26 -1.07 -20.90
N GLU A 191 1.64 -2.23 -20.69
CA GLU A 191 0.19 -2.33 -20.61
C GLU A 191 -0.29 -1.88 -19.23
N ILE A 192 -1.12 -0.83 -19.20
CA ILE A 192 -1.61 -0.25 -17.97
C ILE A 192 -3.08 -0.64 -17.75
N THR A 193 -3.36 -1.29 -16.64
CA THR A 193 -4.74 -1.59 -16.23
C THR A 193 -5.16 -0.61 -15.15
N TYR A 194 -6.21 0.16 -15.41
CA TYR A 194 -6.87 1.00 -14.43
C TYR A 194 -8.16 0.31 -13.93
N LYS A 195 -8.40 0.43 -12.63
CA LYS A 195 -9.67 0.07 -12.03
C LYS A 195 -10.36 1.33 -11.54
N VAL A 196 -11.51 1.64 -12.09
CA VAL A 196 -12.39 2.70 -11.60
C VAL A 196 -13.50 2.04 -10.78
N THR A 197 -13.63 2.44 -9.53
CA THR A 197 -14.67 1.95 -8.62
C THR A 197 -15.62 3.08 -8.31
N VAL A 198 -16.91 2.85 -8.47
CA VAL A 198 -17.98 3.75 -8.04
C VAL A 198 -18.75 3.08 -6.92
N LYS A 199 -18.86 3.75 -5.77
CA LYS A 199 -19.58 3.24 -4.61
C LYS A 199 -20.64 4.22 -4.16
N ASN A 200 -21.86 3.74 -3.99
CA ASN A 200 -22.91 4.51 -3.35
C ASN A 200 -22.67 4.56 -1.83
N GLN A 201 -22.50 5.74 -1.28
CA GLN A 201 -22.27 5.95 0.16
C GLN A 201 -23.54 6.34 0.91
N ASN A 202 -24.68 6.41 0.25
CA ASN A 202 -25.94 6.69 0.92
C ASN A 202 -26.47 5.42 1.62
N GLU A 203 -27.06 5.59 2.81
CA GLU A 203 -27.72 4.52 3.54
C GLU A 203 -28.94 3.95 2.80
N LYS A 204 -29.52 4.76 1.91
CA LYS A 204 -30.65 4.37 1.06
C LYS A 204 -30.24 4.40 -0.39
N ALA A 205 -30.57 3.33 -1.11
CA ALA A 205 -30.38 3.31 -2.56
C ALA A 205 -31.17 4.48 -3.20
N LYS A 206 -30.46 5.31 -3.96
CA LYS A 206 -31.06 6.32 -4.81
C LYS A 206 -30.80 5.93 -6.25
N THR A 207 -31.86 5.95 -7.05
CA THR A 207 -31.72 5.82 -8.51
C THR A 207 -31.06 7.11 -9.01
N ALA A 208 -29.89 6.98 -9.60
CA ALA A 208 -29.18 8.11 -10.20
C ALA A 208 -28.53 7.66 -11.51
N TYR A 209 -28.64 8.52 -12.50
CA TYR A 209 -27.80 8.39 -13.70
C TYR A 209 -26.50 9.12 -13.44
N PHE A 210 -25.38 8.49 -13.77
CA PHE A 210 -24.06 9.12 -13.70
C PHE A 210 -23.22 8.71 -14.91
N THR A 211 -22.33 9.59 -15.29
CA THR A 211 -21.35 9.32 -16.35
C THR A 211 -19.96 9.28 -15.75
N ILE A 212 -19.21 8.24 -16.09
CA ILE A 212 -17.78 8.18 -15.80
C ILE A 212 -17.07 8.62 -17.05
N GLN A 213 -16.30 9.71 -16.96
CA GLN A 213 -15.49 10.22 -18.04
C GLN A 213 -14.03 10.26 -17.62
N ASP A 214 -13.16 9.63 -18.40
CA ASP A 214 -11.72 9.70 -18.24
C ASP A 214 -11.09 10.34 -19.45
N THR A 215 -10.61 11.56 -19.29
CA THR A 215 -10.05 12.37 -20.39
C THR A 215 -8.51 12.28 -20.47
N SER A 216 -7.87 11.66 -19.48
CA SER A 216 -6.41 11.63 -19.38
C SER A 216 -5.73 10.69 -20.37
N PHE A 217 -6.48 9.80 -21.02
CA PHE A 217 -5.91 8.80 -21.95
C PHE A 217 -5.76 9.26 -23.39
N ALA A 218 -6.53 10.25 -23.81
CA ALA A 218 -6.71 10.56 -25.23
C ALA A 218 -5.43 10.98 -26.00
N SER A 219 -4.38 11.38 -25.29
CA SER A 219 -3.16 11.90 -25.94
C SER A 219 -1.96 10.98 -25.92
N VAL A 220 -1.97 9.94 -25.07
CA VAL A 220 -0.76 9.13 -24.82
C VAL A 220 -0.99 7.63 -24.78
N MET A 221 -2.25 7.17 -24.81
CA MET A 221 -2.60 5.75 -24.69
C MET A 221 -3.53 5.29 -25.81
N ASP A 222 -3.28 4.10 -26.33
CA ASP A 222 -4.18 3.39 -27.24
C ASP A 222 -5.12 2.50 -26.42
N MET A 223 -6.41 2.88 -26.35
CA MET A 223 -7.45 2.14 -25.64
C MET A 223 -8.61 1.84 -26.59
N LYS A 224 -9.11 0.62 -26.53
CA LYS A 224 -10.27 0.18 -27.31
C LYS A 224 -11.45 -0.10 -26.37
N LEU A 225 -12.67 0.15 -26.84
CA LEU A 225 -13.89 -0.12 -26.07
C LEU A 225 -13.99 -1.58 -25.56
N GLN A 226 -13.46 -2.53 -26.35
CA GLN A 226 -13.42 -3.95 -25.97
C GLN A 226 -12.54 -4.25 -24.74
N ASP A 227 -11.66 -3.32 -24.37
CA ASP A 227 -10.75 -3.45 -23.23
C ASP A 227 -11.42 -2.97 -21.93
N ILE A 228 -12.59 -2.34 -22.04
CA ILE A 228 -13.37 -1.87 -20.91
C ILE A 228 -14.26 -3.02 -20.38
N LYS A 229 -14.13 -3.31 -19.08
CA LYS A 229 -14.94 -4.32 -18.40
C LYS A 229 -15.72 -3.68 -17.26
N VAL A 230 -17.05 -3.75 -17.32
CA VAL A 230 -17.94 -3.30 -16.24
C VAL A 230 -18.31 -4.50 -15.36
N ARG A 231 -18.29 -4.31 -14.05
CA ARG A 231 -18.68 -5.33 -13.07
C ARG A 231 -19.66 -4.74 -12.06
N GLY A 232 -20.61 -5.54 -11.58
CA GLY A 232 -21.59 -5.12 -10.59
C GLY A 232 -22.82 -4.41 -11.15
N LEU A 233 -22.95 -4.34 -12.48
CA LEU A 233 -24.12 -3.86 -13.21
C LEU A 233 -24.46 -4.88 -14.31
N ASP A 234 -25.74 -5.03 -14.61
CA ASP A 234 -26.18 -5.79 -15.76
C ASP A 234 -25.92 -5.01 -17.06
N LYS A 235 -25.76 -5.72 -18.18
CA LYS A 235 -25.37 -5.09 -19.45
C LYS A 235 -26.41 -4.07 -19.95
N GLU A 236 -27.64 -4.18 -19.48
CA GLU A 236 -28.75 -3.29 -19.80
C GLU A 236 -28.70 -1.97 -19.01
N ASP A 237 -27.91 -1.93 -17.92
CA ASP A 237 -27.85 -0.81 -16.99
C ASP A 237 -26.75 0.22 -17.34
N TYR A 238 -25.94 -0.01 -18.39
CA TYR A 238 -24.89 0.92 -18.77
C TYR A 238 -24.67 0.99 -20.29
N ILE A 239 -24.13 2.12 -20.72
CA ILE A 239 -23.67 2.35 -22.10
C ILE A 239 -22.18 2.69 -22.07
N LEU A 240 -21.39 2.05 -22.94
CA LEU A 240 -19.96 2.33 -23.14
C LEU A 240 -19.75 3.22 -24.37
#